data_9dc53f3727e8f902a45e447d0acd9a6e
#
_entry.id   9dc53f3727e8f902a45e447d0acd9a6e
#
_cell.length_a   1.000
_cell.length_b   1.000
_cell.length_c   1.000
_cell.angle_alpha   90.00
_cell.angle_beta   90.00
_cell.angle_gamma   90.00
#
_symmetry.space_group_name_H-M   'P 1'
#
loop_
_entity.id
_entity.type
_entity.pdbx_description
1 polymer ?
#
loop_
_entity_poly.entity_id
_entity_poly.type
_entity_poly.pdbx_seq_one_letter_code
_entity_poly.pdbx_strand_id
1 'polypeptide(L)'
;MTREITPWLPVVASLFLAATACSGPAIVERSATAVTVRYTGMDGIEEAAQLAQKACVLHHKTARLRNTAHFGLSEHYGHFDCV
;
A
#
# COMPACT_ATOMS: atom_id res chain seq x y z
N MET A 1 -32.98 -16.28 24.64
CA MET A 1 -32.54 -15.66 25.23
C MET A 1 -31.25 -15.07 24.97
N THR A 2 -30.43 -14.97 25.60
CA THR A 2 -29.27 -14.17 25.52
C THR A 2 -28.19 -14.61 24.62
N ARG A 3 -28.26 -15.78 24.10
CA ARG A 3 -27.22 -16.25 23.35
C ARG A 3 -27.06 -15.51 22.11
N GLU A 4 -27.94 -14.79 21.65
CA GLU A 4 -27.81 -14.08 20.44
C GLU A 4 -26.74 -13.05 20.49
N ILE A 5 -26.37 -12.66 21.66
CA ILE A 5 -25.40 -11.62 21.82
C ILE A 5 -24.03 -12.01 21.32
N THR A 6 -23.72 -13.25 21.42
CA THR A 6 -22.39 -13.69 21.07
C THR A 6 -21.97 -13.45 19.63
N PRO A 7 -22.85 -13.50 18.66
CA PRO A 7 -22.39 -13.31 17.29
C PRO A 7 -21.76 -11.95 17.02
N TRP A 8 -21.95 -11.02 17.90
CA TRP A 8 -21.39 -9.72 17.68
C TRP A 8 -19.90 -9.70 17.84
N LEU A 9 -19.39 -10.50 18.70
CA LEU A 9 -17.99 -10.50 19.04
C LEU A 9 -17.10 -10.77 17.83
N PRO A 10 -17.38 -11.74 16.99
CA PRO A 10 -16.53 -11.98 15.84
C PRO A 10 -16.46 -10.81 14.87
N VAL A 11 -17.53 -10.07 14.76
CA VAL A 11 -17.55 -8.94 13.88
C VAL A 11 -16.59 -7.87 14.34
N VAL A 12 -16.55 -7.63 15.62
CA VAL A 12 -15.64 -6.64 16.17
C VAL A 12 -14.20 -7.04 15.94
N ALA A 13 -13.90 -8.30 16.09
CA ALA A 13 -12.54 -8.78 15.87
C ALA A 13 -12.10 -8.55 14.44
N SER A 14 -13.00 -8.71 13.50
CA SER A 14 -12.65 -8.50 12.11
C SER A 14 -12.24 -7.06 11.85
N LEU A 15 -12.85 -6.12 12.50
CA LEU A 15 -12.50 -4.73 12.32
C LEU A 15 -11.10 -4.44 12.80
N PHE A 16 -10.66 -5.06 13.86
CA PHE A 16 -9.32 -4.87 14.34
C PHE A 16 -8.29 -5.38 13.33
N LEU A 17 -8.55 -6.50 12.72
CA LEU A 17 -7.63 -7.03 11.73
C LEU A 17 -7.47 -6.09 10.56
N ALA A 18 -8.54 -5.48 10.14
CA ALA A 18 -8.48 -4.54 9.04
C ALA A 18 -7.59 -3.35 9.38
N ALA A 19 -7.65 -2.90 10.61
CA ALA A 19 -6.85 -1.76 11.03
C ALA A 19 -5.35 -2.08 10.98
N THR A 20 -4.96 -3.28 11.35
CA THR A 20 -3.55 -3.63 11.34
C THR A 20 -3.00 -3.79 9.93
N ALA A 21 -3.84 -3.99 8.95
CA ALA A 21 -3.37 -4.16 7.58
C ALA A 21 -2.87 -2.87 6.95
N CYS A 22 -2.97 -1.73 7.65
CA CYS A 22 -2.56 -0.45 7.10
C CYS A 22 -1.10 -0.11 7.33
N SER A 23 -0.30 -1.00 7.86
CA SER A 23 1.06 -0.67 8.24
C SER A 23 2.10 -0.82 7.14
N GLY A 24 1.77 -1.30 5.97
CA GLY A 24 2.74 -1.49 4.90
C GLY A 24 2.84 -0.29 3.97
N PRO A 25 3.57 -0.44 2.86
CA PRO A 25 3.67 0.62 1.87
C PRO A 25 2.29 0.93 1.28
N ALA A 26 2.10 2.15 0.84
CA ALA A 26 0.81 2.59 0.35
C ALA A 26 0.95 3.46 -0.89
N ILE A 27 0.04 3.27 -1.85
CA ILE A 27 -0.03 4.13 -3.01
C ILE A 27 -0.67 5.45 -2.58
N VAL A 28 0.03 6.56 -2.80
CA VAL A 28 -0.49 7.87 -2.46
C VAL A 28 -1.00 8.64 -3.68
N GLU A 29 -0.51 8.26 -4.87
CA GLU A 29 -0.99 8.84 -6.12
C GLU A 29 -0.89 7.80 -7.20
N ARG A 30 -1.85 7.74 -8.09
CA ARG A 30 -1.74 6.85 -9.25
C ARG A 30 -2.55 7.36 -10.42
N SER A 31 -2.03 7.07 -11.61
CA SER A 31 -2.71 7.38 -12.86
C SER A 31 -2.34 6.29 -13.85
N ALA A 32 -2.81 6.40 -15.07
CA ALA A 32 -2.48 5.41 -16.10
C ALA A 32 -0.99 5.46 -16.48
N THR A 33 -0.29 6.53 -16.15
CA THR A 33 1.10 6.70 -16.57
C THR A 33 2.10 6.73 -15.44
N ALA A 34 1.66 6.87 -14.20
CA ALA A 34 2.58 7.00 -13.08
C ALA A 34 1.93 6.57 -11.76
N VAL A 35 2.78 6.11 -10.85
CA VAL A 35 2.35 5.70 -9.51
C VAL A 35 3.37 6.23 -8.51
N THR A 36 2.89 6.79 -7.41
CA THR A 36 3.75 7.20 -6.30
C THR A 36 3.40 6.36 -5.09
N VAL A 37 4.40 5.73 -4.51
CA VAL A 37 4.23 4.85 -3.35
C VAL A 37 5.00 5.39 -2.17
N ARG A 38 4.36 5.48 -1.02
CA ARG A 38 5.03 5.84 0.23
C ARG A 38 5.45 4.57 0.94
N TYR A 39 6.68 4.54 1.41
CA TYR A 39 7.20 3.38 2.14
C TYR A 39 8.15 3.85 3.22
N THR A 40 8.48 2.96 4.15
CA THR A 40 9.39 3.25 5.25
C THR A 40 10.55 2.26 5.19
N GLY A 41 11.72 2.73 5.61
CA GLY A 41 12.91 1.88 5.66
C GLY A 41 13.58 1.72 4.31
N MET A 42 14.85 1.32 4.35
CA MET A 42 15.64 1.21 3.12
C MET A 42 15.19 0.05 2.27
N ASP A 43 14.69 -1.01 2.89
CA ASP A 43 14.28 -2.19 2.14
C ASP A 43 12.87 -2.07 1.58
N GLY A 44 12.17 -1.02 1.95
CA GLY A 44 10.79 -0.85 1.52
C GLY A 44 10.63 -0.60 0.03
N ILE A 45 11.73 -0.27 -0.68
CA ILE A 45 11.64 0.03 -2.09
C ILE A 45 11.22 -1.20 -2.91
N GLU A 46 11.60 -2.39 -2.48
CA GLU A 46 11.20 -3.59 -3.20
C GLU A 46 9.70 -3.84 -3.07
N GLU A 47 9.17 -3.67 -1.86
CA GLU A 47 7.74 -3.80 -1.67
C GLU A 47 6.97 -2.69 -2.39
N ALA A 48 7.54 -1.49 -2.40
CA ALA A 48 6.93 -0.38 -3.12
C ALA A 48 6.89 -0.67 -4.61
N ALA A 49 7.95 -1.26 -5.15
CA ALA A 49 7.99 -1.61 -6.57
C ALA A 49 6.95 -2.66 -6.92
N GLN A 50 6.74 -3.63 -6.05
CA GLN A 50 5.72 -4.64 -6.29
C GLN A 50 4.33 -4.03 -6.29
N LEU A 51 4.08 -3.11 -5.38
CA LEU A 51 2.80 -2.43 -5.31
C LEU A 51 2.57 -1.58 -6.55
N ALA A 52 3.61 -0.87 -7.00
CA ALA A 52 3.52 -0.07 -8.21
C ALA A 52 3.27 -0.95 -9.44
N GLN A 53 3.91 -2.12 -9.49
CA GLN A 53 3.73 -3.04 -10.59
C GLN A 53 2.29 -3.53 -10.66
N LYS A 54 1.69 -3.84 -9.52
CA LYS A 54 0.30 -4.25 -9.50
C LYS A 54 -0.62 -3.17 -10.02
N ALA A 55 -0.32 -1.92 -9.71
CA ALA A 55 -1.12 -0.81 -10.20
C ALA A 55 -0.96 -0.60 -11.70
N CYS A 56 0.28 -0.70 -12.20
CA CYS A 56 0.54 -0.49 -13.62
C CYS A 56 -0.03 -1.61 -14.49
N VAL A 57 -0.07 -2.84 -13.96
CA VAL A 57 -0.60 -3.98 -14.70
C VAL A 57 -2.08 -3.78 -15.03
N LEU A 58 -2.81 -3.05 -14.22
CA LEU A 58 -4.21 -2.78 -14.50
C LEU A 58 -4.38 -2.01 -15.82
N HIS A 59 -3.33 -1.37 -16.29
CA HIS A 59 -3.32 -0.66 -17.56
C HIS A 59 -2.44 -1.35 -18.59
N HIS A 60 -2.12 -2.62 -18.36
CA HIS A 60 -1.28 -3.42 -19.25
C HIS A 60 0.10 -2.81 -19.42
N LYS A 61 0.63 -2.26 -18.34
CA LYS A 61 1.93 -1.59 -18.35
C LYS A 61 2.83 -2.15 -17.25
N THR A 62 4.11 -1.80 -17.33
CA THR A 62 5.10 -2.22 -16.36
C THR A 62 5.58 -1.01 -15.56
N ALA A 63 5.81 -1.19 -14.28
CA ALA A 63 6.31 -0.11 -13.44
C ALA A 63 7.82 0.01 -13.59
N ARG A 64 8.29 1.25 -13.72
CA ARG A 64 9.72 1.54 -13.80
C ARG A 64 10.03 2.69 -12.85
N LEU A 65 10.97 2.48 -11.96
CA LEU A 65 11.33 3.50 -10.99
C LEU A 65 11.95 4.71 -11.68
N ARG A 66 11.40 5.88 -11.42
CA ARG A 66 11.92 7.12 -11.96
C ARG A 66 12.86 7.77 -10.96
N ASN A 67 12.43 7.97 -9.75
CA ASN A 67 13.26 8.52 -8.70
C ASN A 67 12.63 8.26 -7.35
N THR A 68 13.36 8.61 -6.29
CA THR A 68 12.87 8.49 -4.93
C THR A 68 13.05 9.83 -4.24
N ALA A 69 12.25 10.06 -3.21
CA ALA A 69 12.34 11.26 -2.39
C ALA A 69 12.25 10.86 -0.93
N HIS A 70 12.84 11.67 -0.05
CA HIS A 70 12.80 11.44 1.37
C HIS A 70 12.17 12.62 2.06
N PHE A 71 11.33 12.34 3.05
CA PHE A 71 10.78 13.39 3.89
C PHE A 71 10.98 12.92 5.33
N GLY A 72 11.85 13.62 6.05
CA GLY A 72 12.17 13.21 7.41
C GLY A 72 13.13 12.04 7.43
N LEU A 73 13.20 11.35 8.55
CA LEU A 73 14.16 10.29 8.75
C LEU A 73 13.70 8.93 8.29
N SER A 74 12.40 8.72 8.18
CA SER A 74 11.89 7.38 7.92
C SER A 74 10.90 7.31 6.77
N GLU A 75 10.46 8.45 6.23
CA GLU A 75 9.44 8.43 5.20
C GLU A 75 10.06 8.61 3.83
N HIS A 76 9.74 7.70 2.93
CA HIS A 76 10.28 7.70 1.57
C HIS A 76 9.15 7.60 0.56
N TYR A 77 9.37 8.19 -0.60
CA TYR A 77 8.42 8.11 -1.70
C TYR A 77 9.13 7.60 -2.93
N GLY A 78 8.56 6.62 -3.59
CA GLY A 78 9.07 6.12 -4.85
C GLY A 78 8.15 6.55 -5.98
N HIS A 79 8.70 7.20 -6.99
CA HIS A 79 7.94 7.63 -8.16
C HIS A 79 8.21 6.67 -9.28
N PHE A 80 7.17 5.98 -9.76
CA PHE A 80 7.28 4.97 -10.80
C PHE A 80 6.52 5.41 -12.03
N ASP A 81 7.09 5.13 -13.19
CA ASP A 81 6.38 5.33 -14.46
C ASP A 81 5.77 4.00 -14.87
N CYS A 82 4.56 4.05 -15.40
CA CYS A 82 3.94 2.88 -16.03
C CYS A 82 4.25 2.97 -17.53
N VAL A 83 5.07 2.04 -18.01
CA VAL A 83 5.52 2.06 -19.40
C VAL A 83 5.16 0.79 -20.16
#